data_c8af2ab5c60180b954f18e3f53df7ee9
#
_entry.id   c8af2ab5c60180b954f18e3f53df7ee9
#
_cell.length_a   1.000
_cell.length_b   1.000
_cell.length_c   1.000
_cell.angle_alpha   90.00
_cell.angle_beta   90.00
_cell.angle_gamma   90.00
#
_symmetry.space_group_name_H-M   'P 1'
#
loop_
_entity.id
_entity.type
_entity.pdbx_description
1 polymer ?
#
loop_
_entity_poly.entity_id
_entity_poly.type
_entity_poly.pdbx_seq_one_letter_code
_entity_poly.pdbx_strand_id
1 'polypeptide(L)'
;MLDFGILDTSDLHCARGAREADYTELSDIVSKDRCMADFHQQGPITTLHDLGSIGQDHLEAMLREATLDYRLGLILPVTASDMRAAPFEKIVHELRGADYIEHVIVVLGIAPEVADYRETKEKLSPLGAKAEVLWTDGERLQNLYEELIASGFNLAVPGKGRSVWTAFGYLMADPSLKAYMLHDCDIVTYNRELLARLCLPMAHRSLDFEFCKAFYARRTNQLHGRTVRLLVWPLLRSLMTILGPDPFLTYLSSFRYPLSGEFAVSAGLARSNRIPSDWGLEVGTLAEVFRNTSTKRVCQVDITSEYEHKHQDLSLGDPTKGLMRMATDILTSMFRTLASRGTVLSEGHFVTLRSAFLRAAQDAIRQYHADALMNGLQFDRHAEEIAVEGFADQIMSAGIAFGEDPAGGESIPNWTRVLAAFPDFPERLREAAAADARQWNTAAVEK
;
A
#
# COMPACT_ATOMS: atom_id res chain seq x y z
N MET A 1 15.80 -43.65 44.18
CA MET A 1 15.51 -45.05 43.82
C MET A 1 14.18 -45.06 43.08
N LEU A 2 14.22 -45.02 41.79
CA LEU A 2 13.10 -45.32 40.87
C LEU A 2 13.70 -46.01 39.67
N ASP A 3 13.21 -47.21 39.44
CA ASP A 3 13.70 -48.25 38.56
C ASP A 3 13.48 -47.90 37.10
N PHE A 4 14.49 -48.03 36.26
CA PHE A 4 14.40 -47.99 34.82
C PHE A 4 14.23 -49.41 34.32
N GLY A 5 13.01 -49.77 33.90
CA GLY A 5 12.71 -51.02 33.21
C GLY A 5 13.28 -51.01 31.77
N ILE A 6 14.15 -51.94 31.49
CA ILE A 6 14.71 -52.28 30.18
C ILE A 6 13.64 -52.96 29.35
N LEU A 7 13.27 -52.40 28.17
CA LEU A 7 12.44 -53.07 27.18
C LEU A 7 13.26 -54.01 26.32
N ASP A 8 12.82 -55.24 26.24
CA ASP A 8 13.39 -56.40 25.55
C ASP A 8 13.25 -56.28 24.03
N THR A 9 14.36 -56.58 23.30
CA THR A 9 14.46 -56.51 21.87
C THR A 9 14.14 -57.89 21.20
N SER A 10 12.94 -58.41 21.32
CA SER A 10 12.59 -59.70 20.73
C SER A 10 11.26 -59.77 19.98
N ASP A 11 10.89 -58.74 19.17
CA ASP A 11 9.76 -58.87 18.22
C ASP A 11 10.09 -58.23 16.85
N LEU A 12 11.15 -58.73 16.21
CA LEU A 12 11.47 -58.50 14.81
C LEU A 12 11.46 -59.80 14.03
N HIS A 13 10.29 -60.38 13.80
CA HIS A 13 10.07 -61.35 12.68
C HIS A 13 8.57 -61.61 12.50
N CYS A 14 7.95 -60.87 11.61
CA CYS A 14 6.90 -61.37 10.69
C CYS A 14 6.29 -60.20 9.88
N ALA A 15 6.70 -60.02 8.65
CA ALA A 15 5.87 -59.70 7.51
C ALA A 15 6.73 -59.28 6.31
N ARG A 16 7.32 -60.30 5.65
CA ARG A 16 7.65 -60.17 4.21
C ARG A 16 6.35 -60.48 3.44
N GLY A 17 5.85 -59.49 2.71
CA GLY A 17 4.82 -59.75 1.72
C GLY A 17 3.70 -58.71 1.67
N ALA A 18 4.01 -57.47 1.29
CA ALA A 18 3.05 -56.56 0.71
C ALA A 18 3.72 -55.72 -0.37
N ARG A 19 3.10 -55.68 -1.50
CA ARG A 19 3.48 -55.23 -2.83
C ARG A 19 3.99 -53.79 -2.84
N GLU A 20 4.91 -53.50 -3.77
CA GLU A 20 5.19 -52.18 -4.30
C GLU A 20 3.88 -51.53 -4.75
N ALA A 21 3.31 -50.68 -3.94
CA ALA A 21 2.23 -49.80 -4.28
C ALA A 21 2.50 -48.43 -3.64
N ASP A 22 2.72 -47.47 -4.52
CA ASP A 22 2.62 -46.01 -4.34
C ASP A 22 3.43 -45.33 -3.22
N TYR A 23 4.74 -45.25 -3.44
CA TYR A 23 5.58 -44.26 -2.75
C TYR A 23 5.34 -42.81 -3.25
N THR A 24 4.58 -42.60 -4.30
CA THR A 24 4.28 -41.27 -4.86
C THR A 24 3.18 -40.54 -4.09
N GLU A 25 2.18 -41.22 -3.56
CA GLU A 25 1.12 -40.58 -2.76
C GLU A 25 1.55 -40.25 -1.32
N LEU A 26 2.52 -40.97 -0.76
CA LEU A 26 3.05 -40.67 0.58
C LEU A 26 4.01 -39.49 0.59
N SER A 27 4.64 -39.16 -0.52
CA SER A 27 5.50 -37.96 -0.63
C SER A 27 4.70 -36.67 -0.65
N ASP A 28 3.47 -36.70 -1.18
CA ASP A 28 2.58 -35.52 -1.22
C ASP A 28 1.88 -35.25 0.10
N ILE A 29 1.74 -36.26 0.97
CA ILE A 29 1.17 -36.09 2.33
C ILE A 29 2.23 -35.58 3.31
N VAL A 30 3.49 -35.98 3.16
CA VAL A 30 4.61 -35.55 4.04
C VAL A 30 5.09 -34.13 3.71
N SER A 31 4.76 -33.58 2.53
CA SER A 31 5.14 -32.21 2.17
C SER A 31 4.27 -31.11 2.79
N LYS A 32 3.17 -31.47 3.48
CA LYS A 32 2.24 -30.49 4.09
C LYS A 32 2.46 -30.22 5.57
N ASP A 33 3.26 -31.00 6.27
CA ASP A 33 3.70 -30.64 7.62
C ASP A 33 4.94 -29.71 7.56
N ARG A 34 4.75 -28.51 7.04
CA ARG A 34 5.69 -27.43 7.31
C ARG A 34 5.60 -27.14 8.80
N CYS A 35 6.67 -27.46 9.52
CA CYS A 35 6.85 -27.04 10.90
C CYS A 35 6.69 -25.52 10.92
N MET A 36 5.51 -25.04 11.33
CA MET A 36 5.21 -23.62 11.35
C MET A 36 5.92 -23.01 12.56
N ALA A 37 6.65 -21.92 12.33
CA ALA A 37 7.17 -21.11 13.40
C ALA A 37 6.00 -20.48 14.19
N ASP A 38 6.21 -20.25 15.49
CA ASP A 38 5.23 -19.53 16.30
C ASP A 38 5.04 -18.12 15.79
N PHE A 39 3.78 -17.71 15.63
CA PHE A 39 3.40 -16.35 15.26
C PHE A 39 2.85 -15.61 16.45
N HIS A 40 3.24 -14.35 16.60
CA HIS A 40 2.65 -13.46 17.59
C HIS A 40 2.22 -12.15 16.97
N GLN A 41 1.19 -11.56 17.52
CA GLN A 41 0.71 -10.23 17.15
C GLN A 41 1.66 -9.17 17.71
N GLN A 42 2.17 -8.30 16.83
CA GLN A 42 3.20 -7.33 17.20
C GLN A 42 2.63 -5.90 17.13
N GLY A 43 2.74 -5.18 18.24
CA GLY A 43 2.25 -3.80 18.33
C GLY A 43 0.73 -3.69 18.52
N PRO A 44 0.16 -2.48 18.35
CA PRO A 44 -1.24 -2.19 18.65
C PRO A 44 -2.23 -2.52 17.52
N ILE A 45 -1.76 -2.98 16.36
CA ILE A 45 -2.59 -3.36 15.20
C ILE A 45 -2.59 -4.87 15.00
N THR A 46 -3.57 -5.39 14.26
CA THR A 46 -3.64 -6.83 13.92
C THR A 46 -2.78 -7.13 12.70
N THR A 47 -1.98 -8.18 12.75
CA THR A 47 -1.22 -8.70 11.60
C THR A 47 -1.83 -10.00 11.11
N LEU A 48 -2.27 -10.02 9.86
CA LEU A 48 -2.84 -11.19 9.17
C LEU A 48 -1.77 -11.81 8.27
N HIS A 49 -1.34 -13.02 8.60
CA HIS A 49 -0.29 -13.73 7.89
C HIS A 49 -0.86 -14.63 6.81
N ASP A 50 -0.10 -14.85 5.74
CA ASP A 50 -0.34 -15.96 4.83
C ASP A 50 0.26 -17.24 5.43
N LEU A 51 -0.59 -18.13 5.92
CA LEU A 51 -0.19 -19.41 6.48
C LEU A 51 -0.30 -20.56 5.48
N GLY A 52 -0.67 -20.25 4.21
CA GLY A 52 -0.73 -21.22 3.12
C GLY A 52 -1.87 -22.25 3.24
N SER A 53 -2.82 -22.07 4.16
CA SER A 53 -3.91 -23.03 4.40
C SER A 53 -5.17 -22.76 3.57
N ILE A 54 -5.29 -21.57 2.97
CA ILE A 54 -6.43 -21.13 2.17
C ILE A 54 -5.93 -20.65 0.82
N GLY A 55 -6.41 -21.28 -0.26
CA GLY A 55 -6.12 -20.87 -1.63
C GLY A 55 -7.07 -19.81 -2.16
N GLN A 56 -6.74 -19.27 -3.33
CA GLN A 56 -7.49 -18.20 -4.02
C GLN A 56 -8.99 -18.49 -4.15
N ASP A 57 -9.37 -19.67 -4.61
CA ASP A 57 -10.80 -20.02 -4.84
C ASP A 57 -11.62 -19.93 -3.56
N HIS A 58 -11.06 -20.36 -2.43
CA HIS A 58 -11.72 -20.28 -1.14
C HIS A 58 -11.84 -18.84 -0.64
N LEU A 59 -10.78 -18.04 -0.77
CA LEU A 59 -10.82 -16.61 -0.44
C LEU A 59 -11.89 -15.88 -1.26
N GLU A 60 -11.96 -16.14 -2.55
CA GLU A 60 -12.97 -15.53 -3.43
C GLU A 60 -14.38 -16.01 -3.12
N ALA A 61 -14.57 -17.28 -2.73
CA ALA A 61 -15.88 -17.77 -2.29
C ALA A 61 -16.37 -17.04 -1.04
N MET A 62 -15.49 -16.85 -0.04
CA MET A 62 -15.79 -16.04 1.15
C MET A 62 -16.11 -14.59 0.80
N LEU A 63 -15.38 -13.99 -0.14
CA LEU A 63 -15.63 -12.64 -0.60
C LEU A 63 -16.97 -12.49 -1.31
N ARG A 64 -17.35 -13.42 -2.20
CA ARG A 64 -18.67 -13.40 -2.86
C ARG A 64 -19.82 -13.42 -1.86
N GLU A 65 -19.69 -14.18 -0.79
CA GLU A 65 -20.67 -14.19 0.29
C GLU A 65 -20.67 -12.86 1.06
N ALA A 66 -19.51 -12.38 1.46
CA ALA A 66 -19.38 -11.16 2.26
C ALA A 66 -19.85 -9.91 1.51
N THR A 67 -19.59 -9.83 0.19
CA THR A 67 -19.89 -8.66 -0.63
C THR A 67 -21.36 -8.53 -1.06
N LEU A 68 -22.20 -9.51 -0.77
CA LEU A 68 -23.65 -9.37 -0.95
C LEU A 68 -24.22 -8.16 -0.18
N ASP A 69 -23.70 -7.91 1.02
CA ASP A 69 -24.14 -6.80 1.87
C ASP A 69 -23.06 -5.72 2.08
N TYR A 70 -21.81 -6.03 1.68
CA TYR A 70 -20.65 -5.15 1.91
C TYR A 70 -19.90 -4.89 0.60
N ARG A 71 -20.48 -4.06 -0.27
CA ARG A 71 -19.96 -3.80 -1.61
C ARG A 71 -18.64 -3.04 -1.58
N LEU A 72 -17.74 -3.42 -2.47
CA LEU A 72 -16.36 -2.95 -2.56
C LEU A 72 -16.11 -2.20 -3.88
N GLY A 73 -15.36 -1.08 -3.80
CA GLY A 73 -14.82 -0.37 -4.95
C GLY A 73 -13.31 -0.49 -5.01
N LEU A 74 -12.75 -0.70 -6.20
CA LEU A 74 -11.31 -0.75 -6.44
C LEU A 74 -10.85 0.52 -7.15
N ILE A 75 -9.75 1.10 -6.70
CA ILE A 75 -9.12 2.31 -7.27
C ILE A 75 -7.75 1.94 -7.83
N LEU A 76 -7.52 2.32 -9.07
CA LEU A 76 -6.30 2.08 -9.83
C LEU A 76 -5.74 3.42 -10.36
N PRO A 77 -4.87 4.11 -9.61
CA PRO A 77 -4.17 5.27 -10.14
C PRO A 77 -3.18 4.82 -11.22
N VAL A 78 -3.23 5.45 -12.39
CA VAL A 78 -2.37 5.08 -13.50
C VAL A 78 -1.92 6.31 -14.29
N THR A 79 -0.67 6.30 -14.76
CA THR A 79 -0.19 7.27 -15.76
C THR A 79 -0.36 6.72 -17.17
N ALA A 80 -0.31 7.58 -18.21
CA ALA A 80 -0.34 7.13 -19.60
C ALA A 80 0.80 6.15 -19.91
N SER A 81 1.98 6.31 -19.29
CA SER A 81 3.11 5.40 -19.47
C SER A 81 2.88 4.04 -18.82
N ASP A 82 2.33 4.02 -17.61
CA ASP A 82 2.10 2.77 -16.88
C ASP A 82 0.91 1.99 -17.46
N MET A 83 -0.10 2.71 -17.98
CA MET A 83 -1.23 2.12 -18.73
C MET A 83 -0.76 1.32 -19.96
N ARG A 84 0.33 1.75 -20.61
CA ARG A 84 0.93 1.06 -21.76
C ARG A 84 1.88 -0.07 -21.37
N ALA A 85 2.22 -0.21 -20.11
CA ALA A 85 3.12 -1.24 -19.63
C ALA A 85 2.40 -2.59 -19.44
N ALA A 86 3.16 -3.68 -19.61
CA ALA A 86 2.62 -5.05 -19.49
C ALA A 86 1.91 -5.36 -18.15
N PRO A 87 2.34 -4.85 -16.99
CA PRO A 87 1.64 -5.08 -15.74
C PRO A 87 0.18 -4.63 -15.75
N PHE A 88 -0.14 -3.51 -16.37
CA PHE A 88 -1.51 -3.02 -16.44
C PHE A 88 -2.44 -3.98 -17.20
N GLU A 89 -1.98 -4.54 -18.32
CA GLU A 89 -2.77 -5.53 -19.08
C GLU A 89 -3.00 -6.81 -18.27
N LYS A 90 -2.00 -7.26 -17.54
CA LYS A 90 -2.11 -8.40 -16.63
C LYS A 90 -3.13 -8.13 -15.52
N ILE A 91 -3.08 -6.96 -14.89
CA ILE A 91 -4.04 -6.54 -13.86
C ILE A 91 -5.47 -6.55 -14.42
N VAL A 92 -5.69 -5.95 -15.59
CA VAL A 92 -7.02 -5.95 -16.24
C VAL A 92 -7.49 -7.37 -16.53
N HIS A 93 -6.61 -8.25 -17.01
CA HIS A 93 -6.93 -9.65 -17.25
C HIS A 93 -7.38 -10.37 -15.98
N GLU A 94 -6.63 -10.23 -14.89
CA GLU A 94 -6.96 -10.84 -13.59
C GLU A 94 -8.28 -10.30 -13.01
N LEU A 95 -8.53 -8.99 -13.12
CA LEU A 95 -9.74 -8.34 -12.61
C LEU A 95 -11.04 -8.81 -13.30
N ARG A 96 -10.96 -9.47 -14.45
CA ARG A 96 -12.14 -10.08 -15.10
C ARG A 96 -12.81 -11.12 -14.18
N GLY A 97 -12.01 -11.85 -13.40
CA GLY A 97 -12.50 -12.85 -12.48
C GLY A 97 -12.85 -12.33 -11.08
N ALA A 98 -12.56 -11.07 -10.76
CA ALA A 98 -12.87 -10.45 -9.47
C ALA A 98 -14.33 -9.95 -9.45
N ASP A 99 -15.29 -10.87 -9.37
CA ASP A 99 -16.73 -10.61 -9.38
C ASP A 99 -17.24 -10.01 -8.05
N TYR A 100 -16.45 -10.10 -6.99
CA TYR A 100 -16.69 -9.48 -5.68
C TYR A 100 -16.36 -7.98 -5.65
N ILE A 101 -15.81 -7.40 -6.73
CA ILE A 101 -15.61 -5.95 -6.88
C ILE A 101 -16.76 -5.36 -7.71
N GLU A 102 -17.50 -4.43 -7.11
CA GLU A 102 -18.63 -3.76 -7.76
C GLU A 102 -18.16 -2.73 -8.80
N HIS A 103 -17.20 -1.88 -8.45
CA HIS A 103 -16.65 -0.85 -9.30
C HIS A 103 -15.12 -0.90 -9.36
N VAL A 104 -14.56 -0.76 -10.56
CA VAL A 104 -13.13 -0.56 -10.82
C VAL A 104 -12.94 0.83 -11.39
N ILE A 105 -12.34 1.72 -10.61
CA ILE A 105 -12.11 3.11 -10.99
C ILE A 105 -10.65 3.30 -11.36
N VAL A 106 -10.40 3.47 -12.65
CA VAL A 106 -9.06 3.80 -13.16
C VAL A 106 -8.92 5.32 -13.20
N VAL A 107 -7.99 5.85 -12.42
CA VAL A 107 -7.71 7.29 -12.37
C VAL A 107 -6.51 7.59 -13.24
N LEU A 108 -6.79 8.06 -14.44
CA LEU A 108 -5.79 8.37 -15.46
C LEU A 108 -5.24 9.78 -15.24
N GLY A 109 -3.95 9.89 -14.94
CA GLY A 109 -3.21 11.15 -14.80
C GLY A 109 -1.91 11.15 -15.60
N ILE A 110 -1.30 12.34 -15.75
CA ILE A 110 -0.15 12.56 -16.64
C ILE A 110 -0.48 12.03 -18.06
N ALA A 111 -1.66 12.40 -18.53
CA ALA A 111 -2.27 11.95 -19.78
C ALA A 111 -3.01 13.10 -20.44
N PRO A 112 -2.30 14.10 -21.00
CA PRO A 112 -2.91 15.32 -21.52
C PRO A 112 -3.72 15.11 -22.81
N GLU A 113 -3.50 13.98 -23.50
CA GLU A 113 -4.09 13.74 -24.82
C GLU A 113 -5.39 12.90 -24.72
N VAL A 114 -6.39 13.26 -25.50
CA VAL A 114 -7.63 12.47 -25.65
C VAL A 114 -7.34 11.04 -26.10
N ALA A 115 -6.24 10.84 -26.85
CA ALA A 115 -5.80 9.52 -27.29
C ALA A 115 -5.48 8.60 -26.11
N ASP A 116 -4.87 9.13 -25.05
CA ASP A 116 -4.56 8.37 -23.83
C ASP A 116 -5.83 7.88 -23.14
N TYR A 117 -6.85 8.76 -23.06
CA TYR A 117 -8.15 8.40 -22.50
C TYR A 117 -8.82 7.27 -23.30
N ARG A 118 -8.85 7.40 -24.64
CA ARG A 118 -9.45 6.39 -25.52
C ARG A 118 -8.74 5.05 -25.43
N GLU A 119 -7.41 5.05 -25.45
CA GLU A 119 -6.61 3.83 -25.29
C GLU A 119 -6.88 3.16 -23.93
N THR A 120 -6.99 3.96 -22.86
CA THR A 120 -7.34 3.44 -21.53
C THR A 120 -8.72 2.79 -21.53
N LYS A 121 -9.73 3.42 -22.11
CA LYS A 121 -11.08 2.85 -22.22
C LYS A 121 -11.10 1.56 -23.05
N GLU A 122 -10.33 1.49 -24.13
CA GLU A 122 -10.20 0.28 -24.96
C GLU A 122 -9.60 -0.87 -24.15
N LYS A 123 -8.49 -0.63 -23.44
CA LYS A 123 -7.85 -1.65 -22.59
C LYS A 123 -8.76 -2.14 -21.45
N LEU A 124 -9.65 -1.30 -20.94
CA LEU A 124 -10.60 -1.67 -19.90
C LEU A 124 -11.87 -2.34 -20.42
N SER A 125 -12.08 -2.39 -21.72
CA SER A 125 -13.29 -2.98 -22.31
C SER A 125 -13.59 -4.42 -21.84
N PRO A 126 -12.60 -5.29 -21.50
CA PRO A 126 -12.86 -6.63 -20.98
C PRO A 126 -13.54 -6.66 -19.60
N LEU A 127 -13.50 -5.54 -18.85
CA LEU A 127 -14.15 -5.42 -17.53
C LEU A 127 -15.62 -4.98 -17.63
N GLY A 128 -16.07 -4.57 -18.82
CA GLY A 128 -17.45 -4.16 -19.04
C GLY A 128 -17.88 -2.93 -18.22
N ALA A 129 -19.13 -2.93 -17.80
CA ALA A 129 -19.75 -1.80 -17.10
C ALA A 129 -19.20 -1.53 -15.67
N LYS A 130 -18.45 -2.47 -15.10
CA LYS A 130 -17.87 -2.24 -13.76
C LYS A 130 -16.66 -1.31 -13.78
N ALA A 131 -16.04 -1.06 -14.96
CA ALA A 131 -14.85 -0.23 -15.08
C ALA A 131 -15.15 1.16 -15.63
N GLU A 132 -14.69 2.19 -14.91
CA GLU A 132 -14.81 3.59 -15.33
C GLU A 132 -13.45 4.29 -15.27
N VAL A 133 -13.25 5.27 -16.15
CA VAL A 133 -12.05 6.11 -16.22
C VAL A 133 -12.34 7.50 -15.72
N LEU A 134 -11.62 7.94 -14.71
CA LEU A 134 -11.54 9.33 -14.29
C LEU A 134 -10.31 9.96 -14.93
N TRP A 135 -10.53 10.81 -15.91
CA TRP A 135 -9.44 11.48 -16.64
C TRP A 135 -9.09 12.79 -15.97
N THR A 136 -8.07 12.77 -15.06
CA THR A 136 -7.73 13.93 -14.23
C THR A 136 -7.21 15.13 -15.02
N ASP A 137 -6.65 14.92 -16.23
CA ASP A 137 -6.18 16.00 -17.10
C ASP A 137 -7.25 16.45 -18.10
N GLY A 138 -8.41 15.80 -18.10
CA GLY A 138 -9.55 16.16 -18.94
C GLY A 138 -10.22 17.46 -18.50
N GLU A 139 -10.72 18.23 -19.46
CA GLU A 139 -11.31 19.56 -19.27
C GLU A 139 -12.39 19.56 -18.17
N ARG A 140 -13.26 18.55 -18.12
CA ARG A 140 -14.37 18.50 -17.15
C ARG A 140 -13.89 18.35 -15.70
N LEU A 141 -12.92 17.47 -15.47
CA LEU A 141 -12.36 17.32 -14.12
C LEU A 141 -11.49 18.52 -13.74
N GLN A 142 -10.75 19.11 -14.69
CA GLN A 142 -9.99 20.33 -14.43
C GLN A 142 -10.92 21.49 -14.03
N ASN A 143 -12.05 21.69 -14.69
CA ASN A 143 -13.04 22.71 -14.33
C ASN A 143 -13.59 22.50 -12.89
N LEU A 144 -13.83 21.23 -12.48
CA LEU A 144 -14.26 20.91 -11.12
C LEU A 144 -13.17 21.22 -10.09
N TYR A 145 -11.90 20.95 -10.41
CA TYR A 145 -10.79 21.32 -9.53
C TYR A 145 -10.61 22.83 -9.41
N GLU A 146 -10.73 23.57 -10.51
CA GLU A 146 -10.63 25.03 -10.53
C GLU A 146 -11.73 25.68 -9.68
N GLU A 147 -12.96 25.16 -9.71
CA GLU A 147 -14.06 25.64 -8.85
C GLU A 147 -13.74 25.45 -7.37
N LEU A 148 -13.21 24.31 -6.98
CA LEU A 148 -12.82 24.07 -5.60
C LEU A 148 -11.63 24.94 -5.20
N ILE A 149 -10.63 25.12 -6.07
CA ILE A 149 -9.47 25.98 -5.83
C ILE A 149 -9.94 27.44 -5.64
N ALA A 150 -10.82 27.93 -6.50
CA ALA A 150 -11.41 29.26 -6.37
C ALA A 150 -12.21 29.46 -5.06
N SER A 151 -12.71 28.35 -4.50
CA SER A 151 -13.41 28.32 -3.21
C SER A 151 -12.46 28.13 -2.01
N GLY A 152 -11.14 28.17 -2.22
CA GLY A 152 -10.13 28.06 -1.16
C GLY A 152 -9.78 26.65 -0.73
N PHE A 153 -10.01 25.64 -1.57
CA PHE A 153 -9.56 24.27 -1.32
C PHE A 153 -8.21 24.00 -2.01
N ASN A 154 -7.31 23.33 -1.32
CA ASN A 154 -5.99 22.98 -1.88
C ASN A 154 -6.07 21.73 -2.78
N LEU A 155 -6.20 21.93 -4.07
CA LEU A 155 -6.23 20.88 -5.12
C LEU A 155 -5.31 21.19 -6.30
N ALA A 156 -4.51 22.29 -6.21
CA ALA A 156 -3.70 22.77 -7.32
C ALA A 156 -2.59 21.80 -7.74
N VAL A 157 -2.04 21.02 -6.78
CA VAL A 157 -0.91 20.12 -7.06
C VAL A 157 -1.42 18.79 -7.62
N PRO A 158 -1.11 18.47 -8.89
CA PRO A 158 -1.44 17.16 -9.45
C PRO A 158 -0.56 16.06 -8.84
N GLY A 159 -1.07 14.83 -8.75
CA GLY A 159 -0.32 13.69 -8.24
C GLY A 159 -1.22 12.55 -7.78
N LYS A 160 -0.59 11.45 -7.31
CA LYS A 160 -1.29 10.25 -6.83
C LYS A 160 -2.32 10.59 -5.74
N GLY A 161 -1.97 11.50 -4.81
CA GLY A 161 -2.89 11.91 -3.74
C GLY A 161 -4.18 12.54 -4.28
N ARG A 162 -4.10 13.49 -5.23
CA ARG A 162 -5.28 14.08 -5.88
C ARG A 162 -6.08 13.02 -6.66
N SER A 163 -5.42 12.12 -7.34
CA SER A 163 -6.08 11.02 -8.06
C SER A 163 -6.88 10.11 -7.12
N VAL A 164 -6.28 9.69 -6.00
CA VAL A 164 -6.95 8.88 -4.97
C VAL A 164 -8.12 9.63 -4.36
N TRP A 165 -7.93 10.91 -4.03
CA TRP A 165 -8.97 11.78 -3.51
C TRP A 165 -10.17 11.90 -4.46
N THR A 166 -9.92 12.08 -5.74
CA THR A 166 -10.97 12.16 -6.78
C THR A 166 -11.76 10.86 -6.87
N ALA A 167 -11.07 9.72 -6.85
CA ALA A 167 -11.70 8.41 -6.86
C ALA A 167 -12.59 8.18 -5.62
N PHE A 168 -12.14 8.60 -4.43
CA PHE A 168 -12.98 8.53 -3.24
C PHE A 168 -14.27 9.31 -3.42
N GLY A 169 -14.19 10.53 -3.95
CA GLY A 169 -15.39 11.33 -4.22
C GLY A 169 -16.35 10.66 -5.20
N TYR A 170 -15.82 10.15 -6.30
CA TYR A 170 -16.61 9.41 -7.28
C TYR A 170 -17.35 8.21 -6.67
N LEU A 171 -16.64 7.43 -5.84
CA LEU A 171 -17.22 6.24 -5.19
C LEU A 171 -18.22 6.61 -4.09
N MET A 172 -18.07 7.76 -3.42
CA MET A 172 -19.00 8.23 -2.38
C MET A 172 -20.39 8.58 -2.93
N ALA A 173 -20.53 8.83 -4.23
CA ALA A 173 -21.85 9.00 -4.86
C ALA A 173 -22.67 7.69 -4.88
N ASP A 174 -22.08 6.55 -4.51
CA ASP A 174 -22.79 5.30 -4.29
C ASP A 174 -22.77 4.89 -2.81
N PRO A 175 -23.82 5.15 -2.05
CA PRO A 175 -23.88 4.84 -0.62
C PRO A 175 -23.93 3.34 -0.32
N SER A 176 -24.10 2.49 -1.34
CA SER A 176 -24.03 1.04 -1.19
C SER A 176 -22.62 0.52 -1.00
N LEU A 177 -21.63 1.24 -1.50
CA LEU A 177 -20.21 0.92 -1.31
C LEU A 177 -19.77 1.17 0.13
N LYS A 178 -19.13 0.20 0.75
CA LYS A 178 -18.75 0.25 2.17
C LYS A 178 -17.26 0.41 2.38
N ALA A 179 -16.43 -0.05 1.45
CA ALA A 179 -14.99 0.12 1.50
C ALA A 179 -14.39 0.28 0.10
N TYR A 180 -13.23 0.91 0.06
CA TYR A 180 -12.46 1.20 -1.13
C TYR A 180 -11.09 0.56 -1.01
N MET A 181 -10.71 -0.21 -2.04
CA MET A 181 -9.40 -0.84 -2.19
C MET A 181 -8.55 0.03 -3.10
N LEU A 182 -7.28 0.13 -2.84
CA LEU A 182 -6.32 0.80 -3.71
C LEU A 182 -5.10 -0.09 -3.89
N HIS A 183 -4.63 -0.24 -5.13
CA HIS A 183 -3.31 -0.77 -5.43
C HIS A 183 -2.69 -0.09 -6.65
N ASP A 184 -1.37 -0.20 -6.76
CA ASP A 184 -0.63 0.36 -7.88
C ASP A 184 -0.82 -0.45 -9.16
N CYS A 185 -0.58 0.18 -10.32
CA CYS A 185 -0.80 -0.43 -11.64
C CYS A 185 0.48 -1.00 -12.27
N ASP A 186 1.61 -0.95 -11.58
CA ASP A 186 2.93 -1.40 -12.06
C ASP A 186 3.39 -2.71 -11.43
N ILE A 187 2.49 -3.46 -10.81
CA ILE A 187 2.78 -4.73 -10.11
C ILE A 187 3.00 -5.84 -11.15
N VAL A 188 4.26 -6.25 -11.34
CA VAL A 188 4.66 -7.27 -12.31
C VAL A 188 4.16 -8.67 -11.90
N THR A 189 4.22 -8.97 -10.61
CA THR A 189 3.82 -10.26 -10.03
C THR A 189 2.34 -10.35 -9.68
N TYR A 190 1.50 -9.40 -10.15
CA TYR A 190 0.08 -9.34 -9.82
C TYR A 190 -0.63 -10.66 -10.09
N ASN A 191 -1.47 -11.05 -9.15
CA ASN A 191 -2.46 -12.12 -9.27
C ASN A 191 -3.72 -11.76 -8.48
N ARG A 192 -4.82 -12.43 -8.74
CA ARG A 192 -6.11 -12.13 -8.13
C ARG A 192 -6.17 -12.48 -6.63
N GLU A 193 -5.33 -13.40 -6.15
CA GLU A 193 -5.21 -13.74 -4.73
C GLU A 193 -4.73 -12.53 -3.90
N LEU A 194 -3.78 -11.75 -4.45
CA LEU A 194 -3.31 -10.51 -3.83
C LEU A 194 -4.47 -9.56 -3.48
N LEU A 195 -5.36 -9.33 -4.45
CA LEU A 195 -6.54 -8.49 -4.25
C LEU A 195 -7.53 -9.13 -3.26
N ALA A 196 -7.77 -10.43 -3.36
CA ALA A 196 -8.68 -11.12 -2.46
C ALA A 196 -8.21 -11.04 -1.00
N ARG A 197 -6.91 -11.20 -0.73
CA ARG A 197 -6.32 -11.03 0.60
C ARG A 197 -6.45 -9.61 1.14
N LEU A 198 -6.34 -8.59 0.29
CA LEU A 198 -6.54 -7.20 0.68
C LEU A 198 -8.01 -6.88 1.00
N CYS A 199 -8.95 -7.47 0.25
CA CYS A 199 -10.38 -7.22 0.38
C CYS A 199 -11.01 -7.90 1.60
N LEU A 200 -10.62 -9.15 1.88
CA LEU A 200 -11.31 -9.99 2.86
C LEU A 200 -11.35 -9.41 4.28
N PRO A 201 -10.27 -8.80 4.82
CA PRO A 201 -10.31 -8.19 6.13
C PRO A 201 -11.36 -7.10 6.28
N MET A 202 -11.68 -6.38 5.21
CA MET A 202 -12.68 -5.32 5.21
C MET A 202 -14.11 -5.82 5.06
N ALA A 203 -14.31 -6.88 4.27
CA ALA A 203 -15.64 -7.36 3.89
C ALA A 203 -16.20 -8.41 4.85
N HIS A 204 -15.35 -9.17 5.54
CA HIS A 204 -15.79 -10.32 6.33
C HIS A 204 -16.53 -9.88 7.60
N ARG A 205 -17.78 -10.36 7.77
CA ARG A 205 -18.71 -9.93 8.82
C ARG A 205 -18.22 -10.13 10.26
N SER A 206 -17.31 -11.09 10.50
CA SER A 206 -16.74 -11.33 11.83
C SER A 206 -15.52 -10.45 12.13
N LEU A 207 -15.11 -9.61 11.19
CA LEU A 207 -13.98 -8.69 11.33
C LEU A 207 -14.51 -7.25 11.31
N ASP A 208 -13.93 -6.40 12.14
CA ASP A 208 -14.38 -5.01 12.33
C ASP A 208 -13.25 -4.02 12.00
N PHE A 209 -12.58 -4.23 10.86
CA PHE A 209 -11.53 -3.34 10.42
C PHE A 209 -12.06 -2.18 9.58
N GLU A 210 -11.50 -1.00 9.80
CA GLU A 210 -11.76 0.21 9.00
C GLU A 210 -10.61 0.53 8.06
N PHE A 211 -9.43 -0.04 8.35
CA PHE A 211 -8.25 0.13 7.51
C PHE A 211 -7.41 -1.15 7.50
N CYS A 212 -7.01 -1.56 6.31
CA CYS A 212 -6.10 -2.68 6.09
C CYS A 212 -4.95 -2.24 5.20
N LYS A 213 -3.71 -2.45 5.64
CA LYS A 213 -2.49 -2.15 4.89
C LYS A 213 -1.87 -3.44 4.38
N ALA A 214 -1.55 -3.53 3.10
CA ALA A 214 -0.82 -4.69 2.60
C ALA A 214 0.65 -4.67 3.05
N PHE A 215 1.23 -5.83 3.24
CA PHE A 215 2.68 -6.01 3.32
C PHE A 215 3.11 -7.23 2.51
N TYR A 216 4.38 -7.27 2.14
CA TYR A 216 4.95 -8.26 1.25
C TYR A 216 6.48 -8.22 1.29
N ALA A 217 7.13 -9.29 0.82
CA ALA A 217 8.56 -9.32 0.63
C ALA A 217 8.94 -8.79 -0.76
N ARG A 218 9.71 -7.69 -0.80
CA ARG A 218 10.24 -7.13 -2.05
C ARG A 218 11.62 -7.73 -2.34
N ARG A 219 11.64 -8.76 -3.12
CA ARG A 219 12.87 -9.45 -3.51
C ARG A 219 12.82 -9.90 -4.97
N THR A 220 13.98 -9.94 -5.57
CA THR A 220 14.28 -10.69 -6.79
C THR A 220 15.52 -11.55 -6.49
N ASN A 221 16.59 -11.44 -7.25
CA ASN A 221 17.92 -11.94 -6.86
C ASN A 221 18.63 -11.08 -5.80
N GLN A 222 17.99 -10.01 -5.35
CA GLN A 222 18.45 -9.08 -4.30
C GLN A 222 17.28 -8.53 -3.47
N LEU A 223 17.60 -7.92 -2.32
CA LEU A 223 16.61 -7.23 -1.50
C LEU A 223 16.28 -5.84 -2.08
N HIS A 224 14.99 -5.55 -2.21
CA HIS A 224 14.49 -4.23 -2.61
C HIS A 224 13.92 -3.44 -1.43
N GLY A 225 13.31 -2.26 -1.70
CA GLY A 225 12.68 -1.44 -0.67
C GLY A 225 13.67 -0.72 0.24
N ARG A 226 14.76 -0.15 -0.31
CA ARG A 226 15.76 0.63 0.44
C ARG A 226 15.16 1.67 1.35
N THR A 227 14.16 2.43 0.87
CA THR A 227 13.50 3.47 1.66
C THR A 227 12.88 2.91 2.94
N VAL A 228 12.23 1.75 2.88
CA VAL A 228 11.68 1.12 4.10
C VAL A 228 12.79 0.58 4.99
N ARG A 229 13.70 -0.20 4.41
CA ARG A 229 14.76 -0.91 5.15
C ARG A 229 15.79 0.02 5.78
N LEU A 230 16.21 1.05 5.04
CA LEU A 230 17.36 1.89 5.39
C LEU A 230 17.01 3.33 5.75
N LEU A 231 15.77 3.78 5.52
CA LEU A 231 15.30 5.09 6.00
C LEU A 231 14.24 4.92 7.08
N VAL A 232 13.07 4.35 6.77
CA VAL A 232 11.92 4.40 7.69
C VAL A 232 12.18 3.66 8.98
N TRP A 233 12.69 2.43 8.95
CA TRP A 233 12.98 1.66 10.16
C TRP A 233 14.07 2.27 11.03
N PRO A 234 15.24 2.67 10.49
CA PRO A 234 16.25 3.37 11.28
C PRO A 234 15.76 4.71 11.83
N LEU A 235 14.95 5.45 11.06
CA LEU A 235 14.35 6.72 11.50
C LEU A 235 13.42 6.52 12.71
N LEU A 236 12.48 5.56 12.62
CA LEU A 236 11.55 5.26 13.71
C LEU A 236 12.30 4.85 15.00
N ARG A 237 13.31 3.99 14.89
CA ARG A 237 14.18 3.62 16.02
C ARG A 237 14.85 4.85 16.65
N SER A 238 15.41 5.70 15.81
CA SER A 238 16.13 6.88 16.27
C SER A 238 15.22 7.92 16.92
N LEU A 239 14.04 8.14 16.33
CA LEU A 239 13.02 9.00 16.94
C LEU A 239 12.56 8.47 18.30
N MET A 240 12.27 7.18 18.43
CA MET A 240 11.91 6.58 19.71
C MET A 240 13.05 6.63 20.74
N THR A 241 14.30 6.57 20.29
CA THR A 241 15.46 6.73 21.19
C THR A 241 15.57 8.15 21.73
N ILE A 242 15.29 9.16 20.91
CA ILE A 242 15.46 10.58 21.25
C ILE A 242 14.25 11.12 22.02
N LEU A 243 13.03 10.79 21.54
CA LEU A 243 11.79 11.34 22.07
C LEU A 243 11.20 10.48 23.19
N GLY A 244 11.69 9.25 23.36
CA GLY A 244 11.07 8.26 24.22
C GLY A 244 9.86 7.57 23.60
N PRO A 245 9.12 6.79 24.39
CA PRO A 245 7.93 6.08 23.93
C PRO A 245 6.85 7.06 23.44
N ASP A 246 6.48 6.96 22.17
CA ASP A 246 5.38 7.71 21.56
C ASP A 246 4.36 6.74 20.93
N PRO A 247 3.06 6.87 21.21
CA PRO A 247 2.03 5.97 20.68
C PRO A 247 1.95 5.94 19.16
N PHE A 248 2.21 7.06 18.47
CA PHE A 248 2.18 7.12 17.02
C PHE A 248 3.42 6.43 16.41
N LEU A 249 4.61 6.65 16.97
CA LEU A 249 5.81 5.94 16.53
C LEU A 249 5.71 4.43 16.77
N THR A 250 5.10 4.02 17.90
CA THR A 250 4.80 2.61 18.20
C THR A 250 3.82 2.03 17.17
N TYR A 251 2.78 2.78 16.83
CA TYR A 251 1.82 2.38 15.80
C TYR A 251 2.49 2.23 14.42
N LEU A 252 3.28 3.20 13.98
CA LEU A 252 3.99 3.11 12.70
C LEU A 252 4.98 1.95 12.65
N SER A 253 5.67 1.68 13.76
CA SER A 253 6.61 0.56 13.86
C SER A 253 5.95 -0.81 13.90
N SER A 254 4.62 -0.86 14.02
CA SER A 254 3.86 -2.12 13.94
C SER A 254 3.63 -2.61 12.50
N PHE A 255 3.70 -1.72 11.52
CA PHE A 255 3.53 -2.10 10.12
C PHE A 255 4.81 -2.71 9.55
N ARG A 256 4.71 -3.87 8.92
CA ARG A 256 5.84 -4.55 8.27
C ARG A 256 6.31 -3.83 7.00
N TYR A 257 5.39 -3.17 6.30
CA TYR A 257 5.69 -2.38 5.11
C TYR A 257 4.87 -1.08 5.09
N PRO A 258 5.24 -0.04 5.88
CA PRO A 258 4.44 1.19 6.03
C PRO A 258 4.29 1.99 4.72
N LEU A 259 5.20 1.82 3.77
CA LEU A 259 5.18 2.51 2.47
C LEU A 259 4.51 1.70 1.34
N SER A 260 3.76 0.63 1.63
CA SER A 260 3.05 -0.06 0.54
C SER A 260 2.01 0.86 -0.07
N GLY A 261 1.87 0.81 -1.40
CA GLY A 261 0.82 1.55 -2.13
C GLY A 261 -0.56 0.91 -1.96
N GLU A 262 -0.60 -0.33 -1.50
CA GLU A 262 -1.79 -1.16 -1.42
C GLU A 262 -2.43 -1.05 -0.03
N PHE A 263 -3.67 -0.57 -0.02
CA PHE A 263 -4.46 -0.52 1.21
C PHE A 263 -5.96 -0.60 0.92
N ALA A 264 -6.72 -0.91 1.94
CA ALA A 264 -8.17 -0.86 1.94
C ALA A 264 -8.66 0.05 3.07
N VAL A 265 -9.72 0.81 2.82
CA VAL A 265 -10.25 1.80 3.75
C VAL A 265 -11.78 1.79 3.71
N SER A 266 -12.44 1.90 4.88
CA SER A 266 -13.89 2.07 4.93
C SER A 266 -14.32 3.40 4.31
N ALA A 267 -15.51 3.45 3.71
CA ALA A 267 -16.06 4.68 3.12
C ALA A 267 -16.13 5.84 4.13
N GLY A 268 -16.45 5.52 5.39
CA GLY A 268 -16.46 6.50 6.48
C GLY A 268 -15.10 7.10 6.77
N LEU A 269 -14.08 6.27 6.85
CA LEU A 269 -12.71 6.71 7.10
C LEU A 269 -12.12 7.45 5.88
N ALA A 270 -12.40 7.00 4.65
CA ALA A 270 -12.02 7.70 3.42
C ALA A 270 -12.62 9.11 3.34
N ARG A 271 -13.84 9.29 3.84
CA ARG A 271 -14.52 10.59 3.92
C ARG A 271 -13.87 11.55 4.93
N SER A 272 -13.40 11.04 6.06
CA SER A 272 -12.87 11.86 7.16
C SER A 272 -11.39 12.16 7.06
N ASN A 273 -10.60 11.30 6.41
CA ASN A 273 -9.17 11.46 6.29
C ASN A 273 -8.78 12.55 5.30
N ARG A 274 -7.76 13.33 5.64
CA ARG A 274 -7.04 14.18 4.69
C ARG A 274 -6.07 13.31 3.89
N ILE A 275 -5.75 13.74 2.68
CA ILE A 275 -4.80 13.05 1.83
C ILE A 275 -3.61 13.98 1.57
N PRO A 276 -2.36 13.55 1.86
CA PRO A 276 -1.18 14.26 1.41
C PRO A 276 -1.12 14.34 -0.12
N SER A 277 -0.64 15.46 -0.64
CA SER A 277 -0.51 15.68 -2.10
C SER A 277 0.82 15.18 -2.69
N ASP A 278 1.77 14.79 -1.84
CA ASP A 278 3.16 14.44 -2.17
C ASP A 278 3.48 12.94 -1.90
N TRP A 279 4.76 12.58 -1.95
CA TRP A 279 5.26 11.24 -1.61
C TRP A 279 5.12 10.88 -0.12
N GLY A 280 4.65 11.78 0.71
CA GLY A 280 4.20 11.49 2.07
C GLY A 280 2.84 10.79 2.14
N LEU A 281 2.21 10.48 0.99
CA LEU A 281 0.88 9.88 0.90
C LEU A 281 0.73 8.67 1.82
N GLU A 282 1.63 7.71 1.77
CA GLU A 282 1.52 6.47 2.53
C GLU A 282 1.66 6.72 4.04
N VAL A 283 2.67 7.49 4.46
CA VAL A 283 2.90 7.83 5.89
C VAL A 283 1.81 8.78 6.40
N GLY A 284 1.45 9.78 5.62
CA GLY A 284 0.40 10.73 5.99
C GLY A 284 -0.98 10.07 6.07
N THR A 285 -1.29 9.12 5.19
CA THR A 285 -2.51 8.31 5.30
C THR A 285 -2.52 7.52 6.62
N LEU A 286 -1.39 6.88 7.00
CA LEU A 286 -1.29 6.19 8.28
C LEU A 286 -1.44 7.14 9.48
N ALA A 287 -0.95 8.38 9.38
CA ALA A 287 -1.14 9.39 10.41
C ALA A 287 -2.62 9.79 10.58
N GLU A 288 -3.34 9.99 9.47
CA GLU A 288 -4.77 10.29 9.50
C GLU A 288 -5.60 9.09 10.00
N VAL A 289 -5.23 7.87 9.62
CA VAL A 289 -5.85 6.64 10.16
C VAL A 289 -5.67 6.58 11.68
N PHE A 290 -4.45 6.81 12.18
CA PHE A 290 -4.17 6.82 13.61
C PHE A 290 -4.98 7.88 14.37
N ARG A 291 -5.24 9.03 13.72
CA ARG A 291 -6.03 10.13 14.29
C ARG A 291 -7.51 9.82 14.34
N ASN A 292 -8.06 9.17 13.31
CA ASN A 292 -9.50 9.13 13.05
C ASN A 292 -10.13 7.77 13.39
N THR A 293 -9.35 6.71 13.68
CA THR A 293 -9.89 5.42 14.10
C THR A 293 -9.05 4.78 15.22
N SER A 294 -9.61 3.79 15.89
CA SER A 294 -8.92 2.99 16.89
C SER A 294 -7.91 2.04 16.24
N THR A 295 -6.71 1.90 16.81
CA THR A 295 -5.71 0.95 16.34
C THR A 295 -6.21 -0.51 16.35
N LYS A 296 -7.22 -0.83 17.17
CA LYS A 296 -7.89 -2.15 17.16
C LYS A 296 -8.69 -2.42 15.89
N ARG A 297 -9.07 -1.36 15.15
CA ARG A 297 -9.78 -1.44 13.87
C ARG A 297 -8.84 -1.29 12.67
N VAL A 298 -7.54 -1.42 12.92
CA VAL A 298 -6.50 -1.36 11.90
C VAL A 298 -5.81 -2.72 11.81
N CYS A 299 -5.64 -3.22 10.59
CA CYS A 299 -4.85 -4.42 10.35
C CYS A 299 -3.83 -4.19 9.22
N GLN A 300 -2.91 -5.13 9.12
CA GLN A 300 -2.08 -5.33 7.96
C GLN A 300 -2.18 -6.78 7.51
N VAL A 301 -2.05 -7.04 6.21
CA VAL A 301 -2.23 -8.36 5.62
C VAL A 301 -1.07 -8.73 4.71
N ASP A 302 -0.60 -9.96 4.83
CA ASP A 302 0.37 -10.57 3.91
C ASP A 302 -0.34 -10.92 2.61
N ILE A 303 -0.01 -10.21 1.53
CA ILE A 303 -0.70 -10.39 0.25
C ILE A 303 0.07 -11.27 -0.74
N THR A 304 1.38 -11.41 -0.57
CA THR A 304 2.22 -12.26 -1.42
C THR A 304 3.63 -12.40 -0.87
N SER A 305 4.25 -13.56 -1.11
CA SER A 305 5.66 -13.81 -0.81
C SER A 305 6.62 -13.23 -1.85
N GLU A 306 6.10 -12.82 -3.02
CA GLU A 306 6.89 -12.24 -4.13
C GLU A 306 6.18 -11.01 -4.69
N TYR A 307 6.81 -9.85 -4.50
CA TYR A 307 6.26 -8.60 -4.99
C TYR A 307 7.32 -7.83 -5.77
N GLU A 308 7.06 -7.65 -7.06
CA GLU A 308 7.89 -6.87 -7.96
C GLU A 308 7.08 -5.77 -8.63
N HIS A 309 7.60 -4.56 -8.59
CA HIS A 309 7.09 -3.40 -9.31
C HIS A 309 8.25 -2.49 -9.74
N LYS A 310 7.95 -1.46 -10.52
CA LYS A 310 8.92 -0.48 -11.02
C LYS A 310 9.81 0.07 -9.90
N HIS A 311 11.10 0.17 -10.16
CA HIS A 311 12.08 0.72 -9.23
C HIS A 311 12.34 2.20 -9.53
N GLN A 312 12.49 3.00 -8.46
CA GLN A 312 12.96 4.38 -8.56
C GLN A 312 14.48 4.44 -8.38
N ASP A 313 15.13 5.33 -9.12
CA ASP A 313 16.56 5.59 -8.99
C ASP A 313 16.89 6.27 -7.66
N LEU A 314 18.07 6.02 -7.13
CA LEU A 314 18.53 6.63 -5.87
C LEU A 314 18.66 8.15 -5.97
N SER A 315 19.13 8.67 -7.12
CA SER A 315 19.23 10.10 -7.47
C SER A 315 20.02 10.95 -6.46
N LEU A 316 21.16 10.46 -5.98
CA LEU A 316 22.02 11.13 -4.99
C LEU A 316 22.47 12.55 -5.42
N GLY A 317 22.63 12.78 -6.71
CA GLY A 317 23.03 14.07 -7.27
C GLY A 317 21.88 15.09 -7.41
N ASP A 318 20.64 14.70 -7.14
CA ASP A 318 19.45 15.56 -7.29
C ASP A 318 18.41 15.23 -6.20
N PRO A 319 18.39 16.00 -5.09
CA PRO A 319 17.47 15.75 -3.98
C PRO A 319 15.99 16.01 -4.34
N THR A 320 15.72 16.55 -5.53
CA THR A 320 14.36 16.81 -6.01
C THR A 320 13.77 15.64 -6.82
N LYS A 321 14.52 14.55 -6.99
CA LYS A 321 14.12 13.38 -7.79
C LYS A 321 14.30 12.05 -7.06
N GLY A 322 13.65 11.01 -7.58
CA GLY A 322 13.83 9.63 -7.16
C GLY A 322 13.64 9.40 -5.66
N LEU A 323 14.47 8.51 -5.10
CA LEU A 323 14.36 8.13 -3.68
C LEU A 323 14.77 9.27 -2.73
N MET A 324 15.61 10.23 -3.15
CA MET A 324 15.97 11.37 -2.30
C MET A 324 14.79 12.30 -2.08
N ARG A 325 14.03 12.64 -3.13
CA ARG A 325 12.79 13.40 -2.98
C ARG A 325 11.78 12.67 -2.10
N MET A 326 11.58 11.38 -2.36
CA MET A 326 10.69 10.54 -1.53
C MET A 326 11.11 10.57 -0.06
N ALA A 327 12.42 10.49 0.23
CA ALA A 327 12.94 10.57 1.59
C ALA A 327 12.59 11.89 2.25
N THR A 328 12.80 13.02 1.55
CA THR A 328 12.49 14.37 2.06
C THR A 328 11.00 14.50 2.38
N ASP A 329 10.12 14.06 1.48
CA ASP A 329 8.67 14.16 1.67
C ASP A 329 8.20 13.31 2.86
N ILE A 330 8.73 12.08 3.02
CA ILE A 330 8.46 11.20 4.16
C ILE A 330 8.92 11.83 5.47
N LEU A 331 10.16 12.36 5.51
CA LEU A 331 10.73 13.00 6.69
C LEU A 331 9.91 14.24 7.10
N THR A 332 9.58 15.09 6.14
CA THR A 332 8.78 16.28 6.37
C THR A 332 7.38 15.93 6.89
N SER A 333 6.72 14.96 6.28
CA SER A 333 5.42 14.45 6.74
C SER A 333 5.50 13.92 8.17
N MET A 334 6.55 13.17 8.50
CA MET A 334 6.80 12.65 9.85
C MET A 334 7.00 13.77 10.88
N PHE A 335 7.84 14.76 10.59
CA PHE A 335 8.14 15.88 11.50
C PHE A 335 6.90 16.72 11.74
N ARG A 336 6.12 17.03 10.69
CA ARG A 336 4.85 17.75 10.81
C ARG A 336 3.81 16.98 11.62
N THR A 337 3.73 15.67 11.42
CA THR A 337 2.82 14.81 12.21
C THR A 337 3.19 14.84 13.69
N LEU A 338 4.45 14.66 14.04
CA LEU A 338 4.94 14.72 15.41
C LEU A 338 4.67 16.11 16.03
N ALA A 339 4.96 17.20 15.31
CA ALA A 339 4.70 18.56 15.76
C ALA A 339 3.19 18.81 15.99
N SER A 340 2.32 18.34 15.10
CA SER A 340 0.86 18.45 15.26
C SER A 340 0.32 17.72 16.51
N ARG A 341 1.12 16.81 17.06
CA ARG A 341 0.84 16.03 18.29
C ARG A 341 1.48 16.65 19.52
N GLY A 342 2.14 17.79 19.38
CA GLY A 342 2.76 18.55 20.49
C GLY A 342 4.24 18.22 20.72
N THR A 343 4.89 17.42 19.84
CA THR A 343 6.32 17.18 19.92
C THR A 343 7.08 18.41 19.44
N VAL A 344 7.94 18.97 20.29
CA VAL A 344 8.80 20.09 19.93
C VAL A 344 10.06 19.56 19.26
N LEU A 345 10.26 19.92 18.00
CA LEU A 345 11.46 19.61 17.23
C LEU A 345 12.26 20.88 16.98
N SER A 346 13.52 20.87 17.37
CA SER A 346 14.46 21.98 17.19
C SER A 346 15.67 21.53 16.36
N GLU A 347 16.49 22.45 15.91
CA GLU A 347 17.72 22.17 15.16
C GLU A 347 18.62 21.15 15.87
N GLY A 348 18.77 21.25 17.19
CA GLY A 348 19.54 20.29 17.98
C GLY A 348 18.97 18.86 17.95
N HIS A 349 17.65 18.71 17.81
CA HIS A 349 17.02 17.39 17.61
C HIS A 349 17.41 16.79 16.26
N PHE A 350 17.44 17.56 15.17
CA PHE A 350 17.81 17.05 13.84
C PHE A 350 19.27 16.63 13.76
N VAL A 351 20.20 17.39 14.39
CA VAL A 351 21.61 17.00 14.50
C VAL A 351 21.77 15.69 15.25
N THR A 352 21.09 15.54 16.40
CA THR A 352 21.12 14.32 17.20
C THR A 352 20.47 13.16 16.45
N LEU A 353 19.34 13.43 15.76
CA LEU A 353 18.63 12.44 14.96
C LEU A 353 19.49 11.90 13.82
N ARG A 354 20.20 12.77 13.10
CA ARG A 354 21.13 12.34 12.04
C ARG A 354 22.20 11.37 12.59
N SER A 355 22.75 11.66 13.75
CA SER A 355 23.78 10.81 14.37
C SER A 355 23.22 9.46 14.84
N ALA A 356 22.06 9.48 15.48
CA ALA A 356 21.37 8.25 15.91
C ALA A 356 20.92 7.40 14.70
N PHE A 357 20.40 8.05 13.66
CA PHE A 357 19.98 7.43 12.42
C PHE A 357 21.12 6.69 11.72
N LEU A 358 22.29 7.32 11.56
CA LEU A 358 23.46 6.67 10.93
C LEU A 358 23.83 5.38 11.65
N ARG A 359 23.82 5.38 12.99
CA ARG A 359 24.09 4.16 13.78
C ARG A 359 23.02 3.09 13.55
N ALA A 360 21.74 3.46 13.64
CA ALA A 360 20.64 2.52 13.45
C ALA A 360 20.59 1.96 12.02
N ALA A 361 20.93 2.76 11.02
CA ALA A 361 20.98 2.35 9.63
C ALA A 361 22.17 1.41 9.34
N GLN A 362 23.35 1.64 9.94
CA GLN A 362 24.47 0.70 9.86
C GLN A 362 24.15 -0.67 10.47
N ASP A 363 23.42 -0.67 11.59
CA ASP A 363 22.91 -1.91 12.18
C ASP A 363 21.91 -2.62 11.26
N ALA A 364 21.04 -1.86 10.58
CA ALA A 364 20.10 -2.40 9.61
C ALA A 364 20.84 -3.01 8.40
N ILE A 365 21.85 -2.34 7.85
CA ILE A 365 22.70 -2.90 6.76
C ILE A 365 23.29 -4.26 7.17
N ARG A 366 23.82 -4.36 8.40
CA ARG A 366 24.37 -5.62 8.91
C ARG A 366 23.31 -6.71 9.00
N GLN A 367 22.09 -6.38 9.47
CA GLN A 367 20.98 -7.32 9.59
C GLN A 367 20.52 -7.81 8.21
N TYR A 368 20.30 -6.90 7.26
CA TYR A 368 19.87 -7.25 5.90
C TYR A 368 20.96 -7.96 5.09
N HIS A 369 22.24 -7.71 5.36
CA HIS A 369 23.31 -8.51 4.77
C HIS A 369 23.25 -9.97 5.23
N ALA A 370 23.04 -10.21 6.52
CA ALA A 370 22.88 -11.57 7.04
C ALA A 370 21.65 -12.27 6.46
N ASP A 371 20.53 -11.54 6.32
CA ASP A 371 19.30 -12.05 5.72
C ASP A 371 19.49 -12.38 4.23
N ALA A 372 20.14 -11.50 3.48
CA ALA A 372 20.49 -11.76 2.07
C ALA A 372 21.39 -12.99 1.91
N LEU A 373 22.42 -13.13 2.76
CA LEU A 373 23.32 -14.26 2.74
C LEU A 373 22.59 -15.58 3.01
N MET A 374 21.72 -15.63 4.01
CA MET A 374 20.92 -16.81 4.35
C MET A 374 19.98 -17.24 3.23
N ASN A 375 19.52 -16.29 2.41
CA ASN A 375 18.61 -16.53 1.30
C ASN A 375 19.31 -16.64 -0.07
N GLY A 376 20.66 -16.63 -0.12
CA GLY A 376 21.43 -16.71 -1.36
C GLY A 376 21.23 -15.50 -2.28
N LEU A 377 20.88 -14.33 -1.73
CA LEU A 377 20.62 -13.10 -2.48
C LEU A 377 21.90 -12.26 -2.62
N GLN A 378 21.99 -11.53 -3.72
CA GLN A 378 23.05 -10.55 -3.92
C GLN A 378 22.87 -9.37 -2.95
N PHE A 379 23.98 -8.86 -2.40
CA PHE A 379 23.98 -7.73 -1.49
C PHE A 379 25.20 -6.84 -1.72
N ASP A 380 24.98 -5.65 -2.26
CA ASP A 380 26.02 -4.64 -2.43
C ASP A 380 26.03 -3.72 -1.20
N ARG A 381 26.89 -4.08 -0.22
CA ARG A 381 27.02 -3.32 1.01
C ARG A 381 27.43 -1.87 0.78
N HIS A 382 28.31 -1.61 -0.18
CA HIS A 382 28.79 -0.26 -0.45
C HIS A 382 27.66 0.64 -0.98
N ALA A 383 26.86 0.12 -1.90
CA ALA A 383 25.69 0.84 -2.42
C ALA A 383 24.64 1.10 -1.34
N GLU A 384 24.49 0.21 -0.34
CA GLU A 384 23.60 0.43 0.80
C GLU A 384 24.14 1.51 1.76
N GLU A 385 25.46 1.54 2.02
CA GLU A 385 26.11 2.59 2.83
C GLU A 385 25.96 3.98 2.19
N ILE A 386 26.20 4.09 0.86
CA ILE A 386 26.00 5.34 0.11
C ILE A 386 24.53 5.82 0.22
N ALA A 387 23.58 4.90 0.12
CA ALA A 387 22.16 5.27 0.26
C ALA A 387 21.84 5.82 1.66
N VAL A 388 22.41 5.22 2.71
CA VAL A 388 22.26 5.69 4.09
C VAL A 388 22.86 7.06 4.31
N GLU A 389 24.03 7.36 3.75
CA GLU A 389 24.64 8.68 3.79
C GLU A 389 23.72 9.73 3.15
N GLY A 390 23.19 9.43 1.95
CA GLY A 390 22.22 10.28 1.27
C GLY A 390 20.96 10.54 2.10
N PHE A 391 20.39 9.50 2.72
CA PHE A 391 19.23 9.66 3.60
C PHE A 391 19.53 10.48 4.86
N ALA A 392 20.73 10.35 5.43
CA ALA A 392 21.16 11.16 6.58
C ALA A 392 21.24 12.65 6.25
N ASP A 393 21.64 12.98 5.03
CA ASP A 393 21.67 14.38 4.56
C ASP A 393 20.25 14.92 4.34
N GLN A 394 19.30 14.07 3.89
CA GLN A 394 17.89 14.46 3.79
C GLN A 394 17.26 14.75 5.16
N ILE A 395 17.69 14.10 6.25
CA ILE A 395 17.21 14.43 7.61
C ILE A 395 17.52 15.88 7.95
N MET A 396 18.72 16.35 7.66
CA MET A 396 19.09 17.75 7.89
C MET A 396 18.32 18.72 7.00
N SER A 397 18.23 18.42 5.71
CA SER A 397 17.50 19.24 4.74
C SER A 397 16.01 19.37 5.10
N ALA A 398 15.36 18.25 5.41
CA ALA A 398 13.97 18.22 5.85
C ALA A 398 13.76 18.93 7.19
N GLY A 399 14.74 18.82 8.11
CA GLY A 399 14.72 19.53 9.40
C GLY A 399 14.79 21.04 9.26
N ILE A 400 15.62 21.54 8.36
CA ILE A 400 15.71 22.98 8.04
C ILE A 400 14.40 23.47 7.42
N ALA A 401 13.90 22.77 6.38
CA ALA A 401 12.64 23.11 5.73
C ALA A 401 11.45 23.09 6.70
N PHE A 402 11.42 22.12 7.63
CA PHE A 402 10.43 22.08 8.70
C PHE A 402 10.55 23.30 9.64
N GLY A 403 11.79 23.73 9.99
CA GLY A 403 12.00 24.90 10.85
C GLY A 403 11.52 26.20 10.21
N GLU A 404 11.63 26.33 8.89
CA GLU A 404 11.16 27.48 8.11
C GLU A 404 9.63 27.49 7.95
N ASP A 405 9.03 26.31 7.74
CA ASP A 405 7.58 26.15 7.57
C ASP A 405 7.06 24.87 8.28
N PRO A 406 6.86 24.95 9.61
CA PRO A 406 6.38 23.80 10.39
C PRO A 406 4.96 23.35 10.03
N ALA A 407 4.12 24.28 9.57
CA ALA A 407 2.74 23.95 9.17
C ALA A 407 2.70 23.25 7.81
N GLY A 408 3.59 23.65 6.92
CA GLY A 408 3.63 23.16 5.55
C GLY A 408 2.46 23.63 4.70
N GLY A 409 2.49 23.26 3.44
CA GLY A 409 1.33 23.43 2.56
C GLY A 409 0.11 22.67 3.08
N GLU A 410 -1.07 23.18 2.81
CA GLU A 410 -2.31 22.51 3.19
C GLU A 410 -2.40 21.14 2.49
N SER A 411 -2.74 20.09 3.25
CA SER A 411 -3.14 18.80 2.68
C SER A 411 -4.39 18.97 1.82
N ILE A 412 -4.62 18.04 0.90
CA ILE A 412 -5.88 17.93 0.17
C ILE A 412 -7.03 17.82 1.20
N PRO A 413 -8.10 18.61 1.07
CA PRO A 413 -9.17 18.65 2.06
C PRO A 413 -9.86 17.30 2.18
N ASN A 414 -10.29 16.92 3.38
CA ASN A 414 -11.14 15.75 3.53
C ASN A 414 -12.52 15.98 2.89
N TRP A 415 -13.15 14.90 2.51
CA TRP A 415 -14.46 14.94 1.86
C TRP A 415 -15.56 15.49 2.76
N THR A 416 -15.45 15.37 4.08
CA THR A 416 -16.38 15.99 5.02
C THR A 416 -16.43 17.51 4.86
N ARG A 417 -15.26 18.17 4.66
CA ARG A 417 -15.18 19.62 4.42
C ARG A 417 -15.76 20.00 3.06
N VAL A 418 -15.44 19.21 2.03
CA VAL A 418 -15.94 19.48 0.66
C VAL A 418 -17.44 19.32 0.60
N LEU A 419 -18.01 18.24 1.14
CA LEU A 419 -19.45 17.99 1.14
C LEU A 419 -20.25 19.00 1.97
N ALA A 420 -19.63 19.65 2.96
CA ALA A 420 -20.27 20.74 3.69
C ALA A 420 -20.45 22.00 2.82
N ALA A 421 -19.57 22.23 1.84
CA ALA A 421 -19.64 23.37 0.93
C ALA A 421 -20.35 23.02 -0.40
N PHE A 422 -20.12 21.80 -0.90
CA PHE A 422 -20.61 21.29 -2.18
C PHE A 422 -21.19 19.87 -1.97
N PRO A 423 -22.44 19.75 -1.48
CA PRO A 423 -23.04 18.45 -1.12
C PRO A 423 -23.20 17.49 -2.32
N ASP A 424 -23.35 18.04 -3.53
CA ASP A 424 -23.58 17.34 -4.79
C ASP A 424 -22.28 17.02 -5.56
N PHE A 425 -21.12 17.34 -5.00
CA PHE A 425 -19.85 17.21 -5.73
C PHE A 425 -19.51 15.78 -6.17
N PRO A 426 -19.81 14.72 -5.39
CA PRO A 426 -19.65 13.35 -5.84
C PRO A 426 -20.46 13.00 -7.09
N GLU A 427 -21.70 13.44 -7.16
CA GLU A 427 -22.59 13.26 -8.31
C GLU A 427 -22.04 13.99 -9.53
N ARG A 428 -21.52 15.19 -9.36
CA ARG A 428 -20.89 15.99 -10.43
C ARG A 428 -19.62 15.31 -10.98
N LEU A 429 -18.83 14.65 -10.14
CA LEU A 429 -17.70 13.82 -10.60
C LEU A 429 -18.19 12.68 -11.50
N ARG A 430 -19.28 11.99 -11.13
CA ARG A 430 -19.90 10.95 -11.95
C ARG A 430 -20.43 11.49 -13.28
N GLU A 431 -21.09 12.63 -13.23
CA GLU A 431 -21.61 13.28 -14.44
C GLU A 431 -20.48 13.67 -15.39
N ALA A 432 -19.39 14.22 -14.88
CA ALA A 432 -18.20 14.56 -15.65
C ALA A 432 -17.59 13.32 -16.34
N ALA A 433 -17.37 12.23 -15.59
CA ALA A 433 -16.85 10.98 -16.13
C ALA A 433 -17.79 10.37 -17.20
N ALA A 434 -19.10 10.36 -16.93
CA ALA A 434 -20.09 9.87 -17.87
C ALA A 434 -20.18 10.75 -19.14
N ALA A 435 -19.97 12.06 -19.03
CA ALA A 435 -19.92 12.97 -20.17
C ALA A 435 -18.66 12.76 -21.02
N ASP A 436 -17.50 12.54 -20.39
CA ASP A 436 -16.28 12.16 -21.10
C ASP A 436 -16.46 10.84 -21.85
N ALA A 437 -17.05 9.83 -21.21
CA ALA A 437 -17.33 8.55 -21.84
C ALA A 437 -18.25 8.69 -23.07
N ARG A 438 -19.31 9.52 -22.97
CA ARG A 438 -20.20 9.79 -24.12
C ARG A 438 -19.49 10.51 -25.25
N GLN A 439 -18.71 11.54 -24.94
CA GLN A 439 -18.06 12.37 -25.97
C GLN A 439 -16.97 11.62 -26.70
N TRP A 440 -16.19 10.80 -26.01
CA TRP A 440 -15.00 10.19 -26.60
C TRP A 440 -15.20 8.74 -27.08
N ASN A 441 -16.33 8.07 -26.72
CA ASN A 441 -16.72 6.79 -27.30
C ASN A 441 -17.42 6.93 -28.69
N THR A 442 -17.95 8.08 -29.03
CA THR A 442 -18.74 8.28 -30.26
C THR A 442 -17.89 8.33 -31.55
N ALA A 443 -16.55 8.27 -31.45
CA ALA A 443 -15.68 8.26 -32.65
C ALA A 443 -15.53 6.88 -33.32
N ALA A 444 -16.27 5.85 -32.89
CA ALA A 444 -16.27 4.52 -33.54
C ALA A 444 -17.41 4.31 -34.54
N VAL A 445 -18.25 5.32 -34.81
CA VAL A 445 -19.42 5.21 -35.72
C VAL A 445 -19.20 5.89 -37.08
N GLU A 446 -18.09 6.58 -37.28
CA GLU A 446 -17.71 7.12 -38.58
C GLU A 446 -16.50 6.37 -39.16
N LYS A 447 -16.72 5.11 -39.57
CA LYS A 447 -15.91 4.41 -40.58
C LYS A 447 -16.80 3.53 -41.46
#